data_9ce8e4b8c51ddb5d7afe9f6ce8a4daae
#
_entry.id   9ce8e4b8c51ddb5d7afe9f6ce8a4daae
#
_cell.length_a   1.000
_cell.length_b   1.000
_cell.length_c   1.000
_cell.angle_alpha   90.00
_cell.angle_beta   90.00
_cell.angle_gamma   90.00
#
_symmetry.space_group_name_H-M   'P 1'
#
loop_
_entity.id
_entity.type
_entity.pdbx_description
1 polymer ?
#
loop_
_entity_poly.entity_id
_entity_poly.type
_entity_poly.pdbx_seq_one_letter_code
_entity_poly.pdbx_strand_id
1 'polypeptide(L)'
;MARRALDDTATPGSAHDTAIRSALDGMDRQLEGSRGIAALAPAISHQARKAAHAARTLQPAESAADLVFWLEALANAAAEHASDIRTTATAADTPDASPPLQANGPLALRLQALAATARKMAGSMDFAVLLDGQRKLLSIGLRPADHSLDENCYDLLASEARLASLFAIAKGDAPTKHWFRLDRTAIPVGSGSALVSWSGSMFEYLMPSLVMRAPAGSLLEQTSRLAVQRQMTYARALRLPWGISESSYNARDLSLTYQYSNFGVPGLGLKRGLSDNWVIAPYATGLATMVDLHAACLLYTSDAADEGLGV
;
A
#
# COMPACT_ATOMS: atom_id res chain seq x y z
N MET A 1 -3.41 7.66 -17.51
CA MET A 1 -3.89 8.97 -17.04
C MET A 1 -3.83 10.02 -18.13
N ALA A 2 -2.65 10.45 -18.66
CA ALA A 2 -2.54 11.49 -19.68
C ALA A 2 -3.42 11.26 -20.94
N ARG A 3 -3.52 10.01 -21.46
CA ARG A 3 -4.40 9.71 -22.61
C ARG A 3 -5.87 9.97 -22.31
N ARG A 4 -6.35 9.56 -21.14
CA ARG A 4 -7.73 9.79 -20.71
C ARG A 4 -8.01 11.28 -20.58
N ALA A 5 -7.11 12.02 -19.94
CA ALA A 5 -7.24 13.49 -19.84
C ALA A 5 -7.24 14.18 -21.21
N LEU A 6 -6.48 13.66 -22.19
CA LEU A 6 -6.48 14.16 -23.57
C LEU A 6 -7.82 13.90 -24.27
N ASP A 7 -8.40 12.71 -24.11
CA ASP A 7 -9.70 12.35 -24.71
C ASP A 7 -10.84 13.22 -24.16
N ASP A 8 -10.73 13.60 -22.88
CA ASP A 8 -11.71 14.47 -22.21
C ASP A 8 -11.55 15.97 -22.60
N THR A 9 -10.40 16.37 -23.14
CA THR A 9 -10.03 17.79 -23.29
C THR A 9 -9.92 18.26 -24.74
N ALA A 10 -9.33 17.44 -25.61
CA ALA A 10 -8.95 17.88 -26.94
C ALA A 10 -10.05 17.62 -27.98
N THR A 11 -10.26 18.58 -28.90
CA THR A 11 -11.07 18.34 -30.10
C THR A 11 -10.34 17.35 -30.98
N PRO A 12 -10.92 16.13 -31.21
CA PRO A 12 -10.29 15.12 -32.02
C PRO A 12 -9.87 15.64 -33.41
N GLY A 13 -8.62 15.35 -33.78
CA GLY A 13 -8.10 15.75 -35.10
C GLY A 13 -7.53 17.17 -35.19
N SER A 14 -7.50 17.93 -34.09
CA SER A 14 -6.78 19.21 -34.06
C SER A 14 -5.26 18.97 -34.18
N ALA A 15 -4.52 19.99 -34.66
CA ALA A 15 -3.06 19.89 -34.76
C ALA A 15 -2.40 19.63 -33.41
N HIS A 16 -2.95 20.17 -32.31
CA HIS A 16 -2.46 19.96 -30.95
C HIS A 16 -2.81 18.54 -30.43
N ASP A 17 -4.02 18.05 -30.66
CA ASP A 17 -4.42 16.68 -30.34
C ASP A 17 -3.51 15.67 -31.05
N THR A 18 -3.29 15.86 -32.34
CA THR A 18 -2.42 15.01 -33.15
C THR A 18 -0.97 15.03 -32.63
N ALA A 19 -0.45 16.18 -32.26
CA ALA A 19 0.91 16.31 -31.75
C ALA A 19 1.09 15.62 -30.39
N ILE A 20 0.12 15.76 -29.49
CA ILE A 20 0.16 15.15 -28.15
C ILE A 20 -0.01 13.63 -28.26
N ARG A 21 -0.94 13.14 -29.07
CA ARG A 21 -1.13 11.69 -29.32
C ARG A 21 0.13 11.09 -29.92
N SER A 22 0.72 11.72 -30.93
CA SER A 22 1.98 11.28 -31.54
C SER A 22 3.12 11.19 -30.54
N ALA A 23 3.21 12.14 -29.60
CA ALA A 23 4.21 12.11 -28.54
C ALA A 23 3.96 10.95 -27.54
N LEU A 24 2.71 10.71 -27.13
CA LEU A 24 2.33 9.60 -26.26
C LEU A 24 2.58 8.25 -26.94
N ASP A 25 2.20 8.09 -28.21
CA ASP A 25 2.45 6.88 -29.00
C ASP A 25 3.95 6.61 -29.21
N GLY A 26 4.72 7.69 -29.35
CA GLY A 26 6.17 7.63 -29.41
C GLY A 26 6.79 7.09 -28.13
N MET A 27 6.29 7.55 -26.97
CA MET A 27 6.75 7.08 -25.66
C MET A 27 6.39 5.61 -25.45
N ASP A 28 5.15 5.20 -25.77
CA ASP A 28 4.73 3.79 -25.65
C ASP A 28 5.59 2.85 -26.50
N ARG A 29 5.81 3.20 -27.77
CA ARG A 29 6.68 2.39 -28.65
C ARG A 29 8.11 2.28 -28.13
N GLN A 30 8.64 3.33 -27.51
CA GLN A 30 9.96 3.27 -26.87
C GLN A 30 9.97 2.33 -25.67
N LEU A 31 8.91 2.34 -24.85
CA LEU A 31 8.76 1.47 -23.68
C LEU A 31 8.63 -0.01 -24.09
N GLU A 32 7.86 -0.31 -25.11
CA GLU A 32 7.65 -1.67 -25.62
C GLU A 32 8.90 -2.27 -26.28
N GLY A 33 9.70 -1.44 -26.96
CA GLY A 33 10.89 -1.88 -27.73
C GLY A 33 12.18 -2.00 -26.93
N SER A 34 12.20 -1.62 -25.65
CA SER A 34 13.44 -1.47 -24.89
C SER A 34 13.65 -2.50 -23.81
N ARG A 35 14.91 -3.00 -23.72
CA ARG A 35 15.38 -3.89 -22.65
C ARG A 35 15.78 -3.18 -21.34
N GLY A 36 15.61 -1.86 -21.24
CA GLY A 36 15.95 -1.10 -20.02
C GLY A 36 15.40 0.31 -20.00
N ILE A 37 14.60 0.65 -19.00
CA ILE A 37 14.02 1.96 -18.77
C ILE A 37 15.11 3.05 -18.60
N ALA A 38 16.29 2.65 -18.11
CA ALA A 38 17.43 3.54 -17.84
C ALA A 38 17.87 4.37 -19.06
N ALA A 39 17.95 3.74 -20.22
CA ALA A 39 18.38 4.40 -21.45
C ALA A 39 17.29 5.33 -22.05
N LEU A 40 16.04 5.08 -21.71
CA LEU A 40 14.89 5.79 -22.26
C LEU A 40 14.45 7.01 -21.44
N ALA A 41 14.74 7.04 -20.16
CA ALA A 41 14.25 8.07 -19.26
C ALA A 41 14.52 9.51 -19.73
N PRO A 42 15.70 9.87 -20.30
CA PRO A 42 15.92 11.23 -20.85
C PRO A 42 15.02 11.54 -22.03
N ALA A 43 14.81 10.58 -22.93
CA ALA A 43 13.97 10.75 -24.12
C ALA A 43 12.49 10.91 -23.74
N ILE A 44 12.00 10.08 -22.80
CA ILE A 44 10.63 10.17 -22.26
C ILE A 44 10.42 11.55 -21.59
N SER A 45 11.37 12.00 -20.75
CA SER A 45 11.30 13.32 -20.12
C SER A 45 11.19 14.44 -21.15
N HIS A 46 12.01 14.39 -22.20
CA HIS A 46 11.98 15.40 -23.27
C HIS A 46 10.65 15.41 -24.02
N GLN A 47 10.15 14.24 -24.42
CA GLN A 47 8.88 14.12 -25.15
C GLN A 47 7.68 14.53 -24.28
N ALA A 48 7.66 14.17 -23.01
CA ALA A 48 6.61 14.56 -22.09
C ALA A 48 6.57 16.07 -21.86
N ARG A 49 7.72 16.74 -21.75
CA ARG A 49 7.80 18.21 -21.67
C ARG A 49 7.30 18.88 -22.93
N LYS A 50 7.64 18.36 -24.11
CA LYS A 50 7.14 18.85 -25.39
C LYS A 50 5.62 18.72 -25.48
N ALA A 51 5.07 17.58 -25.09
CA ALA A 51 3.63 17.36 -25.05
C ALA A 51 2.93 18.27 -24.02
N ALA A 52 3.51 18.49 -22.84
CA ALA A 52 2.99 19.43 -21.84
C ALA A 52 2.98 20.87 -22.36
N HIS A 53 4.01 21.28 -23.09
CA HIS A 53 4.03 22.59 -23.72
C HIS A 53 2.90 22.77 -24.76
N ALA A 54 2.68 21.75 -25.59
CA ALA A 54 1.57 21.75 -26.55
C ALA A 54 0.20 21.76 -25.84
N ALA A 55 0.06 21.01 -24.74
CA ALA A 55 -1.19 20.95 -23.97
C ALA A 55 -1.57 22.31 -23.35
N ARG A 56 -0.61 23.14 -22.95
CA ARG A 56 -0.87 24.48 -22.40
C ARG A 56 -1.52 25.45 -23.41
N THR A 57 -1.48 25.12 -24.68
CA THR A 57 -2.10 25.96 -25.76
C THR A 57 -3.53 25.52 -26.08
N LEU A 58 -4.03 24.42 -25.46
CA LEU A 58 -5.40 23.96 -25.62
C LEU A 58 -6.40 24.89 -24.92
N GLN A 59 -7.59 25.03 -25.51
CA GLN A 59 -8.69 25.81 -24.95
C GLN A 59 -9.93 24.91 -24.79
N PRO A 60 -10.67 25.05 -23.71
CA PRO A 60 -10.47 25.94 -22.56
C PRO A 60 -9.30 25.47 -21.66
N ALA A 61 -8.57 26.43 -21.09
CA ALA A 61 -7.36 26.16 -20.30
C ALA A 61 -7.64 25.31 -19.04
N GLU A 62 -8.81 25.47 -18.45
CA GLU A 62 -9.22 24.68 -17.26
C GLU A 62 -9.30 23.17 -17.57
N SER A 63 -9.85 22.81 -18.73
CA SER A 63 -9.95 21.41 -19.15
C SER A 63 -8.58 20.80 -19.49
N ALA A 64 -7.59 21.61 -19.85
CA ALA A 64 -6.23 21.16 -20.16
C ALA A 64 -5.36 21.00 -18.90
N ALA A 65 -5.78 21.50 -17.74
CA ALA A 65 -4.98 21.53 -16.52
C ALA A 65 -4.54 20.13 -16.07
N ASP A 66 -5.44 19.15 -16.07
CA ASP A 66 -5.14 17.77 -15.70
C ASP A 66 -4.16 17.11 -16.68
N LEU A 67 -4.34 17.36 -17.98
CA LEU A 67 -3.43 16.85 -19.01
C LEU A 67 -2.01 17.41 -18.81
N VAL A 68 -1.89 18.72 -18.61
CA VAL A 68 -0.60 19.38 -18.32
C VAL A 68 0.03 18.81 -17.06
N PHE A 69 -0.74 18.67 -15.98
CA PHE A 69 -0.27 18.09 -14.72
C PHE A 69 0.34 16.69 -14.92
N TRP A 70 -0.37 15.80 -15.61
CA TRP A 70 0.13 14.42 -15.81
C TRP A 70 1.34 14.35 -16.73
N LEU A 71 1.42 15.19 -17.75
CA LEU A 71 2.57 15.27 -18.65
C LEU A 71 3.81 15.84 -17.94
N GLU A 72 3.63 16.84 -17.08
CA GLU A 72 4.72 17.39 -16.26
C GLU A 72 5.18 16.40 -15.19
N ALA A 73 4.26 15.72 -14.53
CA ALA A 73 4.58 14.68 -13.55
C ALA A 73 5.40 13.55 -14.19
N LEU A 74 5.01 13.09 -15.39
CA LEU A 74 5.76 12.11 -16.16
C LEU A 74 7.15 12.62 -16.54
N ALA A 75 7.25 13.86 -17.03
CA ALA A 75 8.51 14.46 -17.41
C ALA A 75 9.49 14.56 -16.24
N ASN A 76 8.99 14.97 -15.07
CA ASN A 76 9.78 15.11 -13.85
C ASN A 76 10.23 13.75 -13.32
N ALA A 77 9.32 12.77 -13.22
CA ALA A 77 9.64 11.42 -12.79
C ALA A 77 10.71 10.77 -13.68
N ALA A 78 10.59 10.91 -15.02
CA ALA A 78 11.58 10.41 -15.96
C ALA A 78 12.94 11.13 -15.83
N ALA A 79 12.94 12.44 -15.61
CA ALA A 79 14.18 13.20 -15.41
C ALA A 79 14.89 12.80 -14.10
N GLU A 80 14.15 12.63 -13.03
CA GLU A 80 14.67 12.18 -11.73
C GLU A 80 15.24 10.77 -11.83
N HIS A 81 14.51 9.84 -12.47
CA HIS A 81 14.99 8.48 -12.69
C HIS A 81 16.29 8.47 -13.53
N ALA A 82 16.36 9.26 -14.59
CA ALA A 82 17.60 9.42 -15.37
C ALA A 82 18.77 9.97 -14.54
N SER A 83 18.49 10.85 -13.61
CA SER A 83 19.50 11.41 -12.70
C SER A 83 19.99 10.35 -11.69
N ASP A 84 19.05 9.57 -11.11
CA ASP A 84 19.37 8.53 -10.14
C ASP A 84 20.21 7.43 -10.78
N ILE A 85 19.89 7.01 -12.01
CA ILE A 85 20.67 6.03 -12.76
C ILE A 85 22.10 6.53 -13.03
N ARG A 86 22.24 7.78 -13.49
CA ARG A 86 23.60 8.34 -13.71
C ARG A 86 24.41 8.36 -12.43
N THR A 87 23.77 8.66 -11.30
CA THR A 87 24.44 8.71 -10.00
C THR A 87 24.85 7.31 -9.52
N THR A 88 24.08 6.27 -9.87
CA THR A 88 24.40 4.88 -9.55
C THR A 88 25.40 4.27 -10.52
N ALA A 89 25.34 4.60 -11.82
CA ALA A 89 26.21 4.06 -12.86
C ALA A 89 27.67 4.52 -12.72
N THR A 90 27.91 5.75 -12.27
CA THR A 90 29.28 6.24 -11.99
C THR A 90 29.97 5.50 -10.85
N ALA A 91 29.22 4.70 -10.09
CA ALA A 91 29.72 3.86 -9.01
C ALA A 91 30.02 2.42 -9.42
N ALA A 92 29.62 2.00 -10.63
CA ALA A 92 29.69 0.60 -11.11
C ALA A 92 30.94 0.27 -11.95
N ASP A 93 31.83 1.21 -12.19
CA ASP A 93 33.04 1.00 -13.04
C ASP A 93 34.20 0.23 -12.35
N THR A 94 33.96 -0.38 -11.18
CA THR A 94 34.92 -1.30 -10.54
C THR A 94 34.33 -2.70 -10.44
N PRO A 95 34.96 -3.74 -11.04
CA PRO A 95 34.37 -5.08 -11.21
C PRO A 95 34.11 -5.89 -9.94
N ASP A 96 34.50 -5.44 -8.76
CA ASP A 96 34.53 -6.29 -7.57
C ASP A 96 34.06 -5.62 -6.24
N ALA A 97 33.41 -4.49 -6.30
CA ALA A 97 32.80 -3.90 -5.11
C ALA A 97 31.48 -3.24 -5.48
N SER A 98 30.39 -3.64 -4.83
CA SER A 98 29.21 -2.78 -4.75
C SER A 98 29.69 -1.45 -4.16
N PRO A 99 29.75 -0.34 -4.94
CA PRO A 99 30.28 0.89 -4.40
C PRO A 99 29.39 1.32 -3.25
N PRO A 100 29.95 1.67 -2.09
CA PRO A 100 29.16 2.29 -1.05
C PRO A 100 28.53 3.53 -1.66
N LEU A 101 27.21 3.67 -1.54
CA LEU A 101 26.49 4.91 -1.82
C LEU A 101 27.36 6.04 -1.23
N GLN A 102 27.92 6.89 -2.08
CA GLN A 102 28.74 7.99 -1.58
C GLN A 102 27.87 8.80 -0.63
N ALA A 103 28.24 8.83 0.65
CA ALA A 103 27.42 9.40 1.72
C ALA A 103 26.97 10.86 1.44
N ASN A 104 27.66 11.53 0.52
CA ASN A 104 27.39 12.91 0.08
C ASN A 104 26.98 13.02 -1.40
N GLY A 105 26.67 11.92 -2.08
CA GLY A 105 26.16 11.97 -3.46
C GLY A 105 24.73 12.56 -3.53
N PRO A 106 24.31 13.11 -4.70
CA PRO A 106 22.99 13.71 -4.86
C PRO A 106 21.84 12.80 -4.42
N LEU A 107 21.88 11.51 -4.74
CA LEU A 107 20.87 10.54 -4.32
C LEU A 107 20.88 10.34 -2.80
N ALA A 108 22.05 10.24 -2.19
CA ALA A 108 22.17 10.09 -0.73
C ALA A 108 21.59 11.32 0.01
N LEU A 109 21.85 12.53 -0.48
CA LEU A 109 21.28 13.76 0.08
C LEU A 109 19.75 13.80 -0.06
N ARG A 110 19.20 13.37 -1.20
CA ARG A 110 17.73 13.26 -1.40
C ARG A 110 17.11 12.24 -0.46
N LEU A 111 17.73 11.07 -0.29
CA LEU A 111 17.26 10.03 0.64
C LEU A 111 17.35 10.50 2.09
N GLN A 112 18.40 11.22 2.46
CA GLN A 112 18.54 11.82 3.79
C GLN A 112 17.44 12.88 4.04
N ALA A 113 17.17 13.74 3.08
CA ALA A 113 16.09 14.74 3.16
C ALA A 113 14.72 14.08 3.29
N LEU A 114 14.45 13.04 2.50
CA LEU A 114 13.21 12.25 2.59
C LEU A 114 13.08 11.57 3.96
N ALA A 115 14.14 10.94 4.44
CA ALA A 115 14.16 10.31 5.76
C ALA A 115 13.95 11.33 6.90
N ALA A 116 14.52 12.53 6.78
CA ALA A 116 14.31 13.61 7.75
C ALA A 116 12.86 14.08 7.74
N THR A 117 12.26 14.25 6.55
CA THR A 117 10.86 14.62 6.39
C THR A 117 9.94 13.56 6.99
N ALA A 118 10.16 12.28 6.68
CA ALA A 118 9.38 11.16 7.22
C ALA A 118 9.47 11.11 8.76
N ARG A 119 10.67 11.29 9.34
CA ARG A 119 10.83 11.36 10.79
C ARG A 119 10.09 12.55 11.40
N LYS A 120 10.16 13.72 10.74
CA LYS A 120 9.42 14.91 11.19
C LYS A 120 7.91 14.67 11.18
N MET A 121 7.37 14.10 10.10
CA MET A 121 5.94 13.76 10.01
C MET A 121 5.54 12.77 11.09
N ALA A 122 6.27 11.68 11.27
CA ALA A 122 6.01 10.69 12.31
C ALA A 122 6.11 11.31 13.72
N GLY A 123 7.13 12.13 13.97
CA GLY A 123 7.31 12.82 15.25
C GLY A 123 6.22 13.84 15.57
N SER A 124 5.61 14.47 14.56
CA SER A 124 4.56 15.46 14.72
C SER A 124 3.15 14.88 14.94
N MET A 125 2.96 13.57 14.71
CA MET A 125 1.69 12.91 15.08
C MET A 125 1.52 12.96 16.60
N ASP A 126 0.40 13.49 17.07
CA ASP A 126 0.07 13.57 18.49
C ASP A 126 -1.06 12.56 18.81
N PHE A 127 -0.68 11.43 19.38
CA PHE A 127 -1.63 10.40 19.79
C PHE A 127 -2.28 10.69 21.15
N ALA A 128 -1.74 11.63 21.92
CA ALA A 128 -2.32 11.96 23.24
C ALA A 128 -3.73 12.51 23.10
N VAL A 129 -4.02 13.20 21.99
CA VAL A 129 -5.37 13.72 21.69
C VAL A 129 -6.42 12.64 21.49
N LEU A 130 -6.00 11.40 21.15
CA LEU A 130 -6.90 10.26 20.96
C LEU A 130 -7.02 9.40 22.22
N LEU A 131 -6.22 9.63 23.24
CA LEU A 131 -6.19 8.79 24.43
C LEU A 131 -7.39 9.05 25.34
N ASP A 132 -8.31 8.10 25.44
CA ASP A 132 -9.35 8.12 26.47
C ASP A 132 -8.70 7.95 27.84
N GLY A 133 -8.80 9.01 28.65
CA GLY A 133 -8.17 9.08 29.97
C GLY A 133 -8.72 8.07 30.98
N GLN A 134 -9.95 7.59 30.83
CA GLN A 134 -10.59 6.62 31.72
C GLN A 134 -10.28 5.18 31.29
N ARG A 135 -10.53 4.86 30.01
CA ARG A 135 -10.30 3.52 29.45
C ARG A 135 -8.82 3.21 29.27
N LYS A 136 -7.98 4.23 29.10
CA LYS A 136 -6.56 4.09 28.71
C LYS A 136 -6.39 3.42 27.36
N LEU A 137 -7.30 3.67 26.42
CA LEU A 137 -7.32 3.18 25.05
C LEU A 137 -7.34 4.36 24.07
N LEU A 138 -6.85 4.13 22.87
CA LEU A 138 -6.94 5.13 21.79
C LEU A 138 -8.33 5.07 21.15
N SER A 139 -9.03 6.21 21.15
CA SER A 139 -10.27 6.38 20.39
C SER A 139 -10.02 6.16 18.90
N ILE A 140 -11.02 5.64 18.17
CA ILE A 140 -10.92 5.44 16.72
C ILE A 140 -10.93 6.75 15.94
N GLY A 141 -11.33 7.86 16.55
CA GLY A 141 -11.35 9.15 15.90
C GLY A 141 -11.58 10.33 16.84
N LEU A 142 -11.26 11.50 16.32
CA LEU A 142 -11.59 12.80 16.90
C LEU A 142 -12.44 13.57 15.89
N ARG A 143 -13.56 14.13 16.33
CA ARG A 143 -14.38 15.05 15.54
C ARG A 143 -13.83 16.47 15.68
N PRO A 144 -13.25 17.06 14.62
CA PRO A 144 -12.64 18.39 14.72
C PRO A 144 -13.64 19.51 15.04
N ALA A 145 -14.91 19.33 14.64
CA ALA A 145 -15.95 20.37 14.76
C ALA A 145 -16.29 20.70 16.22
N ASP A 146 -16.30 19.69 17.08
CA ASP A 146 -16.68 19.81 18.50
C ASP A 146 -15.59 19.30 19.46
N HIS A 147 -14.43 18.94 18.93
CA HIS A 147 -13.32 18.35 19.66
C HIS A 147 -13.69 17.14 20.52
N SER A 148 -14.72 16.37 20.11
CA SER A 148 -15.14 15.17 20.83
C SER A 148 -14.49 13.92 20.27
N LEU A 149 -14.08 13.02 21.16
CA LEU A 149 -13.62 11.69 20.81
C LEU A 149 -14.79 10.80 20.39
N ASP A 150 -14.55 9.87 19.47
CA ASP A 150 -15.47 8.77 19.20
C ASP A 150 -15.60 7.91 20.47
N GLU A 151 -16.80 7.39 20.71
CA GLU A 151 -17.06 6.53 21.87
C GLU A 151 -16.37 5.16 21.77
N ASN A 152 -16.02 4.73 20.57
CA ASN A 152 -15.33 3.48 20.34
C ASN A 152 -13.82 3.69 20.37
N CYS A 153 -13.12 2.64 20.81
CA CYS A 153 -11.67 2.62 20.90
C CYS A 153 -11.11 1.43 20.14
N TYR A 154 -9.85 1.56 19.70
CA TYR A 154 -9.06 0.40 19.27
C TYR A 154 -8.66 -0.39 20.52
N ASP A 155 -9.39 -1.46 20.80
CA ASP A 155 -9.28 -2.23 22.03
C ASP A 155 -8.68 -3.63 21.85
N LEU A 156 -8.50 -4.11 20.62
CA LEU A 156 -7.98 -5.45 20.33
C LEU A 156 -6.46 -5.44 20.11
N LEU A 157 -5.75 -6.39 20.73
CA LEU A 157 -4.33 -6.58 20.47
C LEU A 157 -4.08 -7.20 19.08
N ALA A 158 -4.95 -8.07 18.61
CA ALA A 158 -4.91 -8.59 17.24
C ALA A 158 -5.61 -7.63 16.28
N SER A 159 -5.00 -6.48 16.07
CA SER A 159 -5.44 -5.40 15.18
C SER A 159 -4.21 -4.74 14.57
N GLU A 160 -4.37 -4.17 13.38
CA GLU A 160 -3.36 -3.31 12.75
C GLU A 160 -3.10 -2.05 13.59
N ALA A 161 -4.11 -1.57 14.31
CA ALA A 161 -4.02 -0.40 15.20
C ALA A 161 -3.02 -0.59 16.36
N ARG A 162 -2.57 -1.84 16.65
CA ARG A 162 -1.50 -2.04 17.64
C ARG A 162 -0.18 -1.35 17.27
N LEU A 163 0.03 -1.02 15.98
CA LEU A 163 1.18 -0.20 15.56
C LEU A 163 1.09 1.22 16.12
N ALA A 164 -0.07 1.85 16.01
CA ALA A 164 -0.31 3.17 16.60
C ALA A 164 -0.12 3.13 18.12
N SER A 165 -0.63 2.08 18.77
CA SER A 165 -0.45 1.85 20.21
C SER A 165 1.02 1.75 20.61
N LEU A 166 1.81 0.94 19.89
CA LEU A 166 3.24 0.80 20.17
C LEU A 166 3.99 2.11 19.93
N PHE A 167 3.68 2.79 18.83
CA PHE A 167 4.35 4.04 18.46
C PHE A 167 4.00 5.18 19.45
N ALA A 168 2.73 5.30 19.86
CA ALA A 168 2.30 6.26 20.86
C ALA A 168 3.01 6.05 22.21
N ILE A 169 3.19 4.79 22.63
CA ILE A 169 3.94 4.45 23.85
C ILE A 169 5.42 4.80 23.67
N ALA A 170 6.03 4.46 22.55
CA ALA A 170 7.44 4.72 22.28
C ALA A 170 7.75 6.23 22.23
N LYS A 171 6.80 7.05 21.75
CA LYS A 171 6.90 8.53 21.79
C LYS A 171 6.62 9.14 23.16
N GLY A 172 5.94 8.43 24.05
CA GLY A 172 5.48 8.95 25.33
C GLY A 172 4.10 9.61 25.30
N ASP A 173 3.36 9.54 24.18
CA ASP A 173 2.00 10.06 24.03
C ASP A 173 0.96 9.22 24.79
N ALA A 174 1.26 7.94 24.98
CA ALA A 174 0.43 7.02 25.75
C ALA A 174 1.25 6.29 26.83
N PRO A 175 0.68 6.01 28.00
CA PRO A 175 1.39 5.27 29.06
C PRO A 175 1.52 3.79 28.67
N THR A 176 2.56 3.11 29.13
CA THR A 176 2.77 1.67 28.90
C THR A 176 1.56 0.82 29.34
N LYS A 177 0.80 1.27 30.32
CA LYS A 177 -0.45 0.63 30.76
C LYS A 177 -1.47 0.48 29.64
N HIS A 178 -1.46 1.36 28.63
CA HIS A 178 -2.30 1.26 27.44
C HIS A 178 -2.16 -0.11 26.74
N TRP A 179 -0.91 -0.58 26.54
CA TRP A 179 -0.65 -1.89 25.94
C TRP A 179 -1.33 -3.05 26.64
N PHE A 180 -1.41 -2.99 27.97
CA PHE A 180 -2.03 -4.04 28.78
C PHE A 180 -3.57 -3.90 28.89
N ARG A 181 -4.14 -2.83 28.33
CA ARG A 181 -5.59 -2.67 28.18
C ARG A 181 -6.14 -3.25 26.90
N LEU A 182 -5.26 -3.44 25.89
CA LEU A 182 -5.66 -4.11 24.65
C LEU A 182 -6.12 -5.54 24.98
N ASP A 183 -7.29 -5.91 24.50
CA ASP A 183 -7.91 -7.21 24.75
C ASP A 183 -7.10 -8.35 24.15
N ARG A 184 -7.02 -9.44 24.89
CA ARG A 184 -6.30 -10.66 24.55
C ARG A 184 -7.22 -11.88 24.56
N THR A 185 -8.51 -11.67 24.27
CA THR A 185 -9.46 -12.78 24.13
C THR A 185 -8.93 -13.76 23.11
N ALA A 186 -8.77 -15.01 23.54
CA ALA A 186 -8.25 -16.10 22.74
C ALA A 186 -9.40 -17.03 22.34
N ILE A 187 -9.34 -17.48 21.10
CA ILE A 187 -10.31 -18.42 20.51
C ILE A 187 -9.59 -19.70 20.09
N PRO A 188 -10.24 -20.85 20.16
CA PRO A 188 -9.63 -22.10 19.71
C PRO A 188 -9.48 -22.10 18.18
N VAL A 189 -8.28 -22.46 17.71
CA VAL A 189 -7.96 -22.61 16.29
C VAL A 189 -7.14 -23.89 16.12
N GLY A 190 -7.73 -24.92 15.53
CA GLY A 190 -7.10 -26.25 15.45
C GLY A 190 -6.77 -26.81 16.82
N SER A 191 -5.49 -27.12 17.05
CA SER A 191 -4.99 -27.62 18.35
C SER A 191 -4.46 -26.51 19.27
N GLY A 192 -4.56 -25.23 18.86
CA GLY A 192 -4.06 -24.09 19.63
C GLY A 192 -5.12 -23.04 19.89
N SER A 193 -4.67 -21.88 20.37
CA SER A 193 -5.50 -20.71 20.59
C SER A 193 -4.87 -19.47 19.96
N ALA A 194 -5.67 -18.70 19.25
CA ALA A 194 -5.27 -17.43 18.62
C ALA A 194 -6.05 -16.27 19.24
N LEU A 195 -5.49 -15.10 19.24
CA LEU A 195 -6.22 -13.89 19.60
C LEU A 195 -7.31 -13.62 18.57
N VAL A 196 -8.48 -13.19 19.04
CA VAL A 196 -9.56 -12.73 18.18
C VAL A 196 -9.25 -11.34 17.65
N SER A 197 -9.57 -11.08 16.38
CA SER A 197 -9.56 -9.74 15.79
C SER A 197 -10.97 -9.24 15.53
N TRP A 198 -11.11 -8.04 14.94
CA TRP A 198 -12.44 -7.53 14.61
C TRP A 198 -13.07 -8.27 13.43
N SER A 199 -12.39 -8.32 12.30
CA SER A 199 -12.92 -8.95 11.09
C SER A 199 -12.34 -10.34 10.81
N GLY A 200 -11.24 -10.75 11.41
CA GLY A 200 -10.55 -11.99 11.06
C GLY A 200 -9.79 -11.90 9.75
N SER A 201 -9.46 -10.69 9.30
CA SER A 201 -8.71 -10.45 8.08
C SER A 201 -7.22 -10.75 8.24
N MET A 202 -6.57 -11.14 7.16
CA MET A 202 -5.12 -11.33 7.17
C MET A 202 -4.37 -10.03 7.48
N PHE A 203 -4.91 -8.88 7.08
CA PHE A 203 -4.33 -7.57 7.34
C PHE A 203 -4.19 -7.30 8.83
N GLU A 204 -5.27 -7.46 9.61
CA GLU A 204 -5.26 -7.24 11.06
C GLU A 204 -4.19 -8.04 11.78
N TYR A 205 -3.98 -9.29 11.35
CA TYR A 205 -2.99 -10.17 11.97
C TYR A 205 -1.56 -9.90 11.54
N LEU A 206 -1.32 -9.67 10.24
CA LEU A 206 0.00 -9.79 9.64
C LEU A 206 0.66 -8.45 9.27
N MET A 207 -0.12 -7.41 8.88
CA MET A 207 0.46 -6.14 8.46
C MET A 207 1.41 -5.53 9.51
N PRO A 208 1.09 -5.54 10.80
CA PRO A 208 2.01 -4.99 11.78
C PRO A 208 3.39 -5.66 11.81
N SER A 209 3.48 -6.92 11.38
CA SER A 209 4.74 -7.67 11.37
C SER A 209 5.75 -7.17 10.33
N LEU A 210 5.31 -6.32 9.39
CA LEU A 210 6.21 -5.60 8.46
C LEU A 210 7.20 -4.67 9.19
N VAL A 211 6.76 -4.07 10.29
CA VAL A 211 7.54 -3.08 11.04
C VAL A 211 7.68 -3.38 12.53
N MET A 212 6.87 -4.30 13.04
CA MET A 212 6.83 -4.71 14.45
C MET A 212 7.12 -6.19 14.58
N ARG A 213 8.34 -6.54 14.96
CA ARG A 213 8.75 -7.94 15.11
C ARG A 213 7.97 -8.62 16.25
N ALA A 214 7.34 -9.75 15.95
CA ALA A 214 6.82 -10.67 16.95
C ALA A 214 7.94 -11.69 17.31
N PRO A 215 8.42 -11.73 18.56
CA PRO A 215 9.42 -12.71 18.97
C PRO A 215 8.91 -14.15 18.80
N ALA A 216 9.81 -15.08 18.43
CA ALA A 216 9.48 -16.47 18.31
C ALA A 216 8.90 -17.03 19.62
N GLY A 217 7.83 -17.81 19.55
CA GLY A 217 7.11 -18.36 20.70
C GLY A 217 6.22 -17.37 21.44
N SER A 218 6.16 -16.10 20.98
CA SER A 218 5.25 -15.10 21.56
C SER A 218 3.79 -15.34 21.17
N LEU A 219 2.87 -14.81 21.97
CA LEU A 219 1.43 -14.88 21.70
C LEU A 219 1.06 -14.33 20.31
N LEU A 220 1.71 -13.23 19.88
CA LEU A 220 1.46 -12.63 18.57
C LEU A 220 1.99 -13.50 17.42
N GLU A 221 3.18 -14.09 17.57
CA GLU A 221 3.73 -15.01 16.57
C GLU A 221 2.84 -16.24 16.42
N GLN A 222 2.47 -16.87 17.54
CA GLN A 222 1.58 -18.02 17.55
C GLN A 222 0.21 -17.67 16.93
N THR A 223 -0.35 -16.52 17.27
CA THR A 223 -1.61 -16.00 16.69
C THR A 223 -1.50 -15.87 15.18
N SER A 224 -0.44 -15.24 14.67
CA SER A 224 -0.24 -15.07 13.23
C SER A 224 -0.16 -16.40 12.49
N ARG A 225 0.58 -17.38 13.04
CA ARG A 225 0.69 -18.72 12.48
C ARG A 225 -0.66 -19.46 12.45
N LEU A 226 -1.42 -19.41 13.54
CA LEU A 226 -2.73 -20.06 13.62
C LEU A 226 -3.77 -19.35 12.71
N ALA A 227 -3.72 -18.02 12.58
CA ALA A 227 -4.57 -17.29 11.67
C ALA A 227 -4.34 -17.71 10.20
N VAL A 228 -3.09 -17.83 9.75
CA VAL A 228 -2.76 -18.33 8.41
C VAL A 228 -3.24 -19.77 8.22
N GLN A 229 -3.04 -20.66 9.21
CA GLN A 229 -3.55 -22.03 9.13
C GLN A 229 -5.08 -22.08 9.05
N ARG A 230 -5.77 -21.21 9.78
CA ARG A 230 -7.24 -21.12 9.72
C ARG A 230 -7.71 -20.65 8.37
N GLN A 231 -7.05 -19.64 7.79
CA GLN A 231 -7.32 -19.14 6.43
C GLN A 231 -7.23 -20.29 5.42
N MET A 232 -6.14 -21.02 5.41
CA MET A 232 -5.94 -22.17 4.51
C MET A 232 -6.98 -23.26 4.70
N THR A 233 -7.29 -23.62 5.96
CA THR A 233 -8.27 -24.66 6.27
C THR A 233 -9.69 -24.26 5.84
N TYR A 234 -10.06 -23.02 6.09
CA TYR A 234 -11.37 -22.49 5.73
C TYR A 234 -11.56 -22.43 4.21
N ALA A 235 -10.59 -21.88 3.49
CA ALA A 235 -10.63 -21.79 2.05
C ALA A 235 -10.66 -23.18 1.37
N ARG A 236 -9.86 -24.14 1.88
CA ARG A 236 -9.89 -25.53 1.40
C ARG A 236 -11.26 -26.17 1.54
N ALA A 237 -11.95 -25.94 2.67
CA ALA A 237 -13.31 -26.46 2.88
C ALA A 237 -14.32 -25.91 1.88
N LEU A 238 -14.08 -24.66 1.40
CA LEU A 238 -14.91 -24.00 0.39
C LEU A 238 -14.44 -24.25 -1.05
N ARG A 239 -13.30 -24.91 -1.26
CA ARG A 239 -12.63 -25.06 -2.55
C ARG A 239 -12.28 -23.73 -3.21
N LEU A 240 -11.84 -22.78 -2.42
CA LEU A 240 -11.43 -21.43 -2.84
C LEU A 240 -9.92 -21.23 -2.57
N PRO A 241 -9.27 -20.32 -3.27
CA PRO A 241 -7.98 -19.79 -2.85
C PRO A 241 -8.09 -19.18 -1.45
N TRP A 242 -7.02 -19.22 -0.67
CA TRP A 242 -6.98 -18.57 0.64
C TRP A 242 -6.39 -17.16 0.55
N GLY A 243 -6.53 -16.36 1.58
CA GLY A 243 -6.07 -14.96 1.59
C GLY A 243 -7.22 -13.97 1.70
N ILE A 244 -8.29 -14.36 2.43
CA ILE A 244 -9.42 -13.46 2.68
C ILE A 244 -8.94 -12.32 3.57
N SER A 245 -9.09 -11.10 3.05
CA SER A 245 -8.69 -9.89 3.75
C SER A 245 -9.48 -8.69 3.25
N GLU A 246 -9.38 -7.59 3.97
CA GLU A 246 -10.01 -6.33 3.58
C GLU A 246 -9.48 -5.87 2.21
N SER A 247 -10.39 -5.42 1.37
CA SER A 247 -10.07 -5.04 0.00
C SER A 247 -11.20 -4.23 -0.63
N SER A 248 -10.88 -3.56 -1.72
CA SER A 248 -11.89 -3.17 -2.70
C SER A 248 -12.41 -4.41 -3.40
N TYR A 249 -13.70 -4.41 -3.74
CA TYR A 249 -14.36 -5.53 -4.38
C TYR A 249 -15.32 -5.04 -5.49
N ASN A 250 -15.86 -5.97 -6.27
CA ASN A 250 -16.65 -5.65 -7.46
C ASN A 250 -18.09 -5.18 -7.12
N ALA A 251 -18.21 -4.23 -6.20
CA ALA A 251 -19.41 -3.42 -6.01
C ALA A 251 -19.03 -1.96 -6.23
N ARG A 252 -19.91 -1.19 -6.84
CA ARG A 252 -19.67 0.21 -7.17
C ARG A 252 -20.81 1.08 -6.66
N ASP A 253 -20.50 2.28 -6.24
CA ASP A 253 -21.48 3.31 -5.93
C ASP A 253 -21.98 3.99 -7.21
N LEU A 254 -22.85 4.99 -7.04
CA LEU A 254 -23.42 5.77 -8.16
C LEU A 254 -22.36 6.55 -8.95
N SER A 255 -21.20 6.82 -8.34
CA SER A 255 -20.04 7.47 -8.98
C SER A 255 -19.08 6.47 -9.62
N LEU A 256 -19.46 5.19 -9.73
CA LEU A 256 -18.67 4.09 -10.25
C LEU A 256 -17.38 3.81 -9.44
N THR A 257 -17.29 4.31 -8.22
CA THR A 257 -16.19 4.02 -7.30
C THR A 257 -16.38 2.64 -6.69
N TYR A 258 -15.31 1.81 -6.75
CA TYR A 258 -15.32 0.51 -6.09
C TYR A 258 -15.50 0.65 -4.59
N GLN A 259 -16.37 -0.17 -4.04
CA GLN A 259 -16.57 -0.25 -2.60
C GLN A 259 -15.42 -1.00 -1.93
N TYR A 260 -15.13 -0.64 -0.69
CA TYR A 260 -14.14 -1.29 0.16
C TYR A 260 -14.83 -1.89 1.39
N SER A 261 -14.40 -3.08 1.81
CA SER A 261 -14.88 -3.68 3.05
C SER A 261 -13.82 -4.54 3.73
N ASN A 262 -14.00 -4.74 5.01
CA ASN A 262 -13.18 -5.62 5.83
C ASN A 262 -13.75 -7.04 5.79
N PHE A 263 -13.23 -7.85 4.88
CA PHE A 263 -13.52 -9.28 4.77
C PHE A 263 -12.57 -10.08 5.67
N GLY A 264 -13.06 -11.21 6.17
CA GLY A 264 -12.26 -12.08 7.03
C GLY A 264 -12.86 -13.47 7.18
N VAL A 265 -12.23 -14.30 8.00
CA VAL A 265 -12.61 -15.70 8.17
C VAL A 265 -13.44 -15.90 9.44
N PRO A 266 -14.60 -16.56 9.33
CA PRO A 266 -15.38 -16.94 10.50
C PRO A 266 -14.57 -17.74 11.52
N GLY A 267 -14.76 -17.40 12.80
CA GLY A 267 -14.00 -18.00 13.90
C GLY A 267 -12.63 -17.37 14.15
N LEU A 268 -12.26 -16.28 13.42
CA LEU A 268 -11.12 -15.43 13.73
C LEU A 268 -11.56 -14.02 14.12
N GLY A 269 -12.73 -13.58 13.68
CA GLY A 269 -13.23 -12.23 13.90
C GLY A 269 -14.52 -12.17 14.70
N LEU A 270 -14.76 -11.03 15.35
CA LEU A 270 -15.98 -10.70 16.08
C LEU A 270 -17.11 -10.21 15.18
N LYS A 271 -16.77 -9.65 14.02
CA LYS A 271 -17.72 -9.12 13.05
C LYS A 271 -18.70 -10.21 12.60
N ARG A 272 -19.98 -9.84 12.50
CA ARG A 272 -21.02 -10.73 11.97
C ARG A 272 -21.00 -10.76 10.44
N GLY A 273 -21.52 -11.84 9.84
CA GLY A 273 -21.65 -11.96 8.38
C GLY A 273 -20.32 -12.23 7.66
N LEU A 274 -19.28 -12.72 8.34
CA LEU A 274 -18.00 -13.02 7.70
C LEU A 274 -18.08 -14.19 6.70
N SER A 275 -19.15 -15.00 6.77
CA SER A 275 -19.42 -16.10 5.81
C SER A 275 -20.18 -15.66 4.56
N ASP A 276 -20.65 -14.43 4.49
CA ASP A 276 -21.57 -13.99 3.45
C ASP A 276 -20.84 -13.59 2.16
N ASN A 277 -19.58 -13.18 2.27
CA ASN A 277 -18.78 -12.75 1.15
C ASN A 277 -17.32 -13.24 1.30
N TRP A 278 -16.74 -13.70 0.19
CA TRP A 278 -15.36 -14.16 0.13
C TRP A 278 -14.61 -13.30 -0.89
N VAL A 279 -13.76 -12.43 -0.40
CA VAL A 279 -12.89 -11.61 -1.24
C VAL A 279 -11.45 -11.97 -0.95
N ILE A 280 -10.79 -12.53 -1.95
CA ILE A 280 -9.38 -12.90 -1.88
C ILE A 280 -8.56 -11.67 -2.24
N ALA A 281 -7.66 -11.28 -1.35
CA ALA A 281 -6.80 -10.12 -1.55
C ALA A 281 -5.35 -10.59 -1.78
N PRO A 282 -4.78 -10.43 -2.98
CA PRO A 282 -3.43 -10.94 -3.31
C PRO A 282 -2.33 -10.46 -2.37
N TYR A 283 -2.41 -9.22 -1.88
CA TYR A 283 -1.44 -8.69 -0.91
C TYR A 283 -1.41 -9.50 0.40
N ALA A 284 -2.53 -10.11 0.79
CA ALA A 284 -2.61 -10.91 2.01
C ALA A 284 -1.75 -12.18 1.91
N THR A 285 -1.68 -12.79 0.73
CA THR A 285 -0.75 -13.89 0.44
C THR A 285 0.70 -13.42 0.55
N GLY A 286 1.00 -12.21 0.04
CA GLY A 286 2.30 -11.58 0.22
C GLY A 286 2.68 -11.40 1.70
N LEU A 287 1.74 -10.92 2.54
CA LEU A 287 1.96 -10.83 3.99
C LEU A 287 2.21 -12.19 4.64
N ALA A 288 1.52 -13.23 4.18
CA ALA A 288 1.64 -14.58 4.74
C ALA A 288 3.00 -15.22 4.48
N THR A 289 3.82 -14.71 3.53
CA THR A 289 5.21 -15.18 3.32
C THR A 289 6.07 -15.03 4.58
N MET A 290 5.76 -14.08 5.44
CA MET A 290 6.44 -13.91 6.74
C MET A 290 6.15 -15.04 7.73
N VAL A 291 5.11 -15.84 7.48
CA VAL A 291 4.63 -16.92 8.39
C VAL A 291 4.86 -18.29 7.76
N ASP A 292 4.41 -18.47 6.52
CA ASP A 292 4.56 -19.72 5.76
C ASP A 292 4.89 -19.37 4.29
N LEU A 293 6.19 -19.22 4.03
CA LEU A 293 6.70 -18.87 2.70
C LEU A 293 6.29 -19.91 1.65
N HIS A 294 6.34 -21.19 2.00
CA HIS A 294 6.05 -22.26 1.04
C HIS A 294 4.58 -22.25 0.60
N ALA A 295 3.65 -22.21 1.55
CA ALA A 295 2.22 -22.19 1.24
C ALA A 295 1.82 -20.92 0.48
N ALA A 296 2.41 -19.76 0.85
CA ALA A 296 2.13 -18.50 0.17
C ALA A 296 2.67 -18.48 -1.28
N CYS A 297 3.88 -18.99 -1.51
CA CYS A 297 4.45 -19.08 -2.87
C CYS A 297 3.67 -20.07 -3.75
N LEU A 298 3.23 -21.21 -3.22
CA LEU A 298 2.42 -22.17 -3.99
C LEU A 298 1.10 -21.55 -4.45
N LEU A 299 0.42 -20.79 -3.60
CA LEU A 299 -0.82 -20.12 -3.98
C LEU A 299 -0.57 -19.09 -5.08
N TYR A 300 0.45 -18.23 -4.90
CA TYR A 300 0.77 -17.17 -5.84
C TYR A 300 1.16 -17.72 -7.23
N THR A 301 1.93 -18.80 -7.27
CA THR A 301 2.36 -19.41 -8.54
C THR A 301 1.25 -20.19 -9.25
N SER A 302 0.31 -20.80 -8.52
CA SER A 302 -0.85 -21.47 -9.11
C SER A 302 -1.85 -20.48 -9.71
N ASP A 303 -2.07 -19.36 -9.04
CA ASP A 303 -2.91 -18.27 -9.54
C ASP A 303 -2.34 -17.65 -10.84
N ALA A 304 -1.03 -17.38 -10.86
CA ALA A 304 -0.36 -16.88 -12.05
C ALA A 304 -0.36 -17.87 -13.23
N ALA A 305 -0.47 -19.17 -12.99
CA ALA A 305 -0.59 -20.19 -14.04
C ALA A 305 -1.99 -20.22 -14.67
N ASP A 306 -3.02 -19.92 -13.90
CA ASP A 306 -4.41 -19.84 -14.37
C ASP A 306 -4.64 -18.62 -15.27
N GLU A 307 -3.98 -17.49 -15.00
CA GLU A 307 -4.01 -16.30 -15.88
C GLU A 307 -3.41 -16.55 -17.26
N GLY A 308 -2.51 -17.53 -17.39
CA GLY A 308 -1.89 -17.92 -18.67
C GLY A 308 -2.77 -18.78 -19.56
N LEU A 309 -3.88 -19.30 -19.07
CA LEU A 309 -4.77 -20.21 -19.82
C LEU A 309 -5.92 -19.51 -20.53
N GLY A 310 -5.96 -18.17 -20.57
CA GLY A 310 -6.79 -17.36 -21.47
C GLY A 310 -8.22 -17.88 -21.62
N VAL A 311 -9.06 -17.68 -20.62
CA VAL A 311 -10.52 -17.86 -20.74
C VAL A 311 -11.16 -16.50 -20.89
#